data_b800316d92f0dbba33eeab8da011410b
#
_entry.id   b800316d92f0dbba33eeab8da011410b
#
_cell.length_a   1.000
_cell.length_b   1.000
_cell.length_c   1.000
_cell.angle_alpha   90.00
_cell.angle_beta   90.00
_cell.angle_gamma   90.00
#
_symmetry.space_group_name_H-M   'P 1'
#
loop_
_entity.id
_entity.type
_entity.pdbx_description
1 polymer ?
#
loop_
_entity_poly.entity_id
_entity_poly.type
_entity_poly.pdbx_seq_one_letter_code
_entity_poly.pdbx_strand_id
1 'polypeptide(L)'
;NRVYLINSTRDIAKLGITAENNPLAHKDLTAFFTETGDGAELYLLVMAQATLLSQMCSIEDGSPLKKLITYAKGRIRLVGFNRLPPAEYSADTTETGIDKDVVTAATAAQSVGDSFAKKVMPFRCLVPAAGWGGKTDKLYKPREGSTNRVGFVMACDDQVNKTAAVGQMLGRAAKYPVNYSLARVKSGVIATEGWLTNGETPEECDAMLDLLDEAGYIIYRSFPKKNGYYPNDDPMGAPLSDDYSNLNYGRVVDKAMIIAYTTFVEEIQDDIETDDDGNIPQEMCSYYEGRINNAVASAMQGEISNFTSYVDPAQNVLSTRLMT
;
A
#
# COMPACT_ATOMS: atom_id res chain seq x y z
N ASN A 1 -20.65 5.86 8.31
CA ASN A 1 -19.21 5.70 8.51
C ASN A 1 -18.51 7.05 8.28
N ARG A 2 -17.80 7.54 9.28
CA ARG A 2 -17.06 8.80 9.25
C ARG A 2 -15.56 8.51 9.10
N VAL A 3 -14.87 9.32 8.30
CA VAL A 3 -13.41 9.31 8.24
C VAL A 3 -12.87 10.23 9.36
N TYR A 4 -11.86 9.74 10.06
CA TYR A 4 -11.15 10.48 11.09
C TYR A 4 -9.69 10.66 10.67
N LEU A 5 -9.13 11.83 10.92
CA LEU A 5 -7.69 12.06 10.89
C LEU A 5 -7.16 11.98 12.32
N ILE A 6 -6.20 11.12 12.56
CA ILE A 6 -5.54 10.94 13.85
C ILE A 6 -4.02 11.07 13.68
N ASN A 7 -3.35 11.61 14.69
CA ASN A 7 -1.92 11.90 14.63
C ASN A 7 -1.15 11.34 15.84
N SER A 8 -1.85 10.67 16.76
CA SER A 8 -1.22 10.17 17.99
C SER A 8 -2.03 9.04 18.63
N THR A 9 -1.40 8.31 19.52
CA THR A 9 -2.06 7.33 20.38
C THR A 9 -3.14 7.97 21.27
N ARG A 10 -3.01 9.25 21.65
CA ARG A 10 -4.03 9.98 22.42
C ARG A 10 -5.33 10.17 21.64
N ASP A 11 -5.25 10.27 20.31
CA ASP A 11 -6.44 10.43 19.47
C ASP A 11 -7.25 9.14 19.39
N ILE A 12 -6.59 7.97 19.50
CA ILE A 12 -7.25 6.65 19.61
C ILE A 12 -8.17 6.66 20.84
N ALA A 13 -7.64 7.08 22.00
CA ALA A 13 -8.40 7.16 23.24
C ALA A 13 -9.55 8.18 23.16
N LYS A 14 -9.34 9.35 22.52
CA LYS A 14 -10.42 10.36 22.31
C LYS A 14 -11.57 9.83 21.45
N LEU A 15 -11.30 8.92 20.52
CA LEU A 15 -12.31 8.25 19.71
C LEU A 15 -13.04 7.12 20.48
N GLY A 16 -12.62 6.83 21.72
CA GLY A 16 -13.18 5.77 22.54
C GLY A 16 -12.81 4.37 22.05
N ILE A 17 -11.75 4.25 21.26
CA ILE A 17 -11.25 2.95 20.78
C ILE A 17 -10.36 2.37 21.87
N THR A 18 -10.76 1.22 22.42
CA THR A 18 -10.02 0.50 23.47
C THR A 18 -9.81 -0.96 23.06
N ALA A 19 -8.90 -1.63 23.77
CA ALA A 19 -8.66 -3.06 23.55
C ALA A 19 -9.90 -3.93 23.84
N GLU A 20 -10.82 -3.44 24.68
CA GLU A 20 -12.04 -4.18 25.05
C GLU A 20 -13.15 -4.03 24.01
N ASN A 21 -13.37 -2.79 23.49
CA ASN A 21 -14.52 -2.54 22.60
C ASN A 21 -14.18 -2.65 21.11
N ASN A 22 -12.93 -2.43 20.74
CA ASN A 22 -12.43 -2.52 19.36
C ASN A 22 -11.00 -3.09 19.33
N PRO A 23 -10.79 -4.36 19.72
CA PRO A 23 -9.45 -4.93 19.92
C PRO A 23 -8.56 -4.83 18.68
N LEU A 24 -9.10 -5.14 17.49
CA LEU A 24 -8.35 -5.06 16.24
C LEU A 24 -7.94 -3.63 15.90
N ALA A 25 -8.87 -2.69 15.91
CA ALA A 25 -8.56 -1.30 15.60
C ALA A 25 -7.57 -0.71 16.63
N HIS A 26 -7.75 -0.99 17.93
CA HIS A 26 -6.81 -0.56 18.96
C HIS A 26 -5.41 -1.14 18.73
N LYS A 27 -5.30 -2.43 18.42
CA LYS A 27 -4.04 -3.11 18.11
C LYS A 27 -3.33 -2.48 16.91
N ASP A 28 -4.00 -2.39 15.77
CA ASP A 28 -3.40 -1.89 14.52
C ASP A 28 -2.96 -0.42 14.62
N LEU A 29 -3.80 0.43 15.23
CA LEU A 29 -3.49 1.84 15.42
C LEU A 29 -2.33 2.04 16.40
N THR A 30 -2.31 1.26 17.50
CA THR A 30 -1.21 1.30 18.46
C THR A 30 0.09 0.83 17.81
N ALA A 31 0.05 -0.26 17.05
CA ALA A 31 1.20 -0.78 16.32
C ALA A 31 1.74 0.23 15.30
N PHE A 32 0.86 0.93 14.57
CA PHE A 32 1.24 2.00 13.65
C PHE A 32 2.02 3.10 14.36
N PHE A 33 1.48 3.66 15.45
CA PHE A 33 2.14 4.75 16.18
C PHE A 33 3.36 4.29 16.99
N THR A 34 3.44 3.02 17.35
CA THR A 34 4.67 2.44 17.93
C THR A 34 5.82 2.50 16.93
N GLU A 35 5.55 2.24 15.67
CA GLU A 35 6.57 2.34 14.61
C GLU A 35 6.89 3.79 14.22
N THR A 36 5.87 4.61 13.98
CA THR A 36 6.06 5.98 13.46
C THR A 36 6.40 7.00 14.52
N GLY A 37 5.94 6.80 15.75
CA GLY A 37 5.82 7.85 16.76
C GLY A 37 4.61 8.77 16.52
N ASP A 38 4.32 9.61 17.50
CA ASP A 38 3.27 10.63 17.38
C ASP A 38 3.66 11.71 16.35
N GLY A 39 2.67 12.24 15.65
CA GLY A 39 2.81 13.25 14.58
C GLY A 39 2.61 12.71 13.16
N ALA A 40 2.67 11.40 12.96
CA ALA A 40 2.34 10.80 11.67
C ALA A 40 0.82 10.91 11.40
N GLU A 41 0.45 11.30 10.18
CA GLU A 41 -0.96 11.39 9.79
C GLU A 41 -1.51 10.01 9.42
N LEU A 42 -2.62 9.63 10.04
CA LEU A 42 -3.36 8.41 9.72
C LEU A 42 -4.84 8.72 9.54
N TYR A 43 -5.36 8.37 8.36
CA TYR A 43 -6.80 8.43 8.06
C TYR A 43 -7.46 7.12 8.45
N LEU A 44 -8.43 7.18 9.34
CA LEU A 44 -9.13 6.01 9.86
C LEU A 44 -10.58 5.98 9.40
N LEU A 45 -11.02 4.86 8.87
CA LEU A 45 -12.43 4.55 8.59
C LEU A 45 -12.80 3.23 9.26
N VAL A 46 -13.57 3.31 10.33
CA VAL A 46 -14.06 2.13 11.06
C VAL A 46 -15.34 1.62 10.42
N MET A 47 -15.39 0.31 10.17
CA MET A 47 -16.52 -0.38 9.56
C MET A 47 -17.22 -1.29 10.57
N ALA A 48 -18.46 -1.69 10.27
CA ALA A 48 -19.14 -2.73 11.05
C ALA A 48 -18.38 -4.06 10.93
N GLN A 49 -18.32 -4.84 12.00
CA GLN A 49 -17.59 -6.11 12.07
C GLN A 49 -18.01 -7.12 10.99
N ALA A 50 -19.29 -7.11 10.60
CA ALA A 50 -19.83 -7.97 9.56
C ALA A 50 -19.41 -7.57 8.13
N THR A 51 -18.82 -6.38 7.94
CA THR A 51 -18.43 -5.89 6.61
C THR A 51 -17.29 -6.75 6.04
N LEU A 52 -17.48 -7.29 4.84
CA LEU A 52 -16.47 -8.07 4.15
C LEU A 52 -15.35 -7.17 3.60
N LEU A 53 -14.14 -7.72 3.42
CA LEU A 53 -13.01 -7.00 2.81
C LEU A 53 -13.35 -6.58 1.36
N SER A 54 -14.01 -7.45 0.60
CA SER A 54 -14.49 -7.16 -0.75
C SER A 54 -15.48 -5.99 -0.79
N GLN A 55 -16.33 -5.85 0.24
CA GLN A 55 -17.23 -4.71 0.38
C GLN A 55 -16.48 -3.41 0.73
N MET A 56 -15.42 -3.50 1.55
CA MET A 56 -14.56 -2.35 1.86
C MET A 56 -13.84 -1.83 0.62
N CYS A 57 -13.41 -2.72 -0.26
CA CYS A 57 -12.65 -2.43 -1.48
C CYS A 57 -13.51 -2.26 -2.74
N SER A 58 -14.84 -2.36 -2.66
CA SER A 58 -15.74 -2.36 -3.80
C SER A 58 -15.47 -1.23 -4.80
N ILE A 59 -15.63 -1.54 -6.08
CA ILE A 59 -15.51 -0.58 -7.18
C ILE A 59 -16.70 0.38 -7.30
N GLU A 60 -17.77 0.14 -6.56
CA GLU A 60 -18.97 0.95 -6.60
C GLU A 60 -18.77 2.35 -6.02
N ASP A 61 -19.55 3.30 -6.47
CA ASP A 61 -19.49 4.66 -5.97
C ASP A 61 -19.98 4.74 -4.53
N GLY A 62 -19.23 5.50 -3.72
CA GLY A 62 -19.51 5.61 -2.30
C GLY A 62 -18.98 4.44 -1.46
N SER A 63 -18.26 3.48 -2.06
CA SER A 63 -17.59 2.40 -1.31
C SER A 63 -16.61 2.97 -0.29
N PRO A 64 -16.34 2.23 0.80
CA PRO A 64 -15.46 2.69 1.88
C PRO A 64 -14.09 3.16 1.40
N LEU A 65 -13.42 2.39 0.54
CA LEU A 65 -12.12 2.75 -0.01
C LEU A 65 -12.17 4.05 -0.82
N LYS A 66 -13.10 4.16 -1.79
CA LYS A 66 -13.25 5.39 -2.59
C LYS A 66 -13.56 6.60 -1.70
N LYS A 67 -14.42 6.43 -0.70
CA LYS A 67 -14.75 7.48 0.27
C LYS A 67 -13.53 7.95 1.05
N LEU A 68 -12.68 7.03 1.51
CA LEU A 68 -11.46 7.32 2.25
C LEU A 68 -10.49 8.14 1.40
N ILE A 69 -10.19 7.68 0.17
CA ILE A 69 -9.25 8.35 -0.74
C ILE A 69 -9.78 9.74 -1.16
N THR A 70 -11.06 9.83 -1.50
CA THR A 70 -11.68 11.11 -1.89
C THR A 70 -11.65 12.11 -0.72
N TYR A 71 -11.95 11.67 0.51
CA TYR A 71 -11.88 12.53 1.70
C TYR A 71 -10.47 13.09 1.93
N ALA A 72 -9.46 12.26 1.75
CA ALA A 72 -8.07 12.65 1.95
C ALA A 72 -7.48 13.49 0.79
N LYS A 73 -8.24 13.69 -0.30
CA LYS A 73 -7.84 14.51 -1.47
C LYS A 73 -6.44 14.17 -1.99
N GLY A 74 -6.15 12.88 -2.13
CA GLY A 74 -4.89 12.39 -2.63
C GLY A 74 -3.71 12.46 -1.64
N ARG A 75 -3.93 12.67 -0.33
CA ARG A 75 -2.86 12.63 0.69
C ARG A 75 -2.48 11.21 1.09
N ILE A 76 -3.40 10.25 0.99
CA ILE A 76 -3.13 8.85 1.28
C ILE A 76 -2.28 8.24 0.17
N ARG A 77 -1.21 7.53 0.55
CA ARG A 77 -0.29 6.82 -0.34
C ARG A 77 -0.33 5.31 -0.13
N LEU A 78 -0.76 4.87 1.06
CA LEU A 78 -0.84 3.47 1.42
C LEU A 78 -2.09 3.25 2.27
N VAL A 79 -2.85 2.21 1.99
CA VAL A 79 -4.06 1.82 2.71
C VAL A 79 -3.89 0.42 3.26
N GLY A 80 -4.17 0.21 4.53
CA GLY A 80 -4.26 -1.11 5.13
C GLY A 80 -5.71 -1.49 5.40
N PHE A 81 -6.06 -2.71 5.05
CA PHE A 81 -7.33 -3.31 5.43
C PHE A 81 -7.07 -4.37 6.49
N ASN A 82 -7.91 -4.41 7.50
CA ASN A 82 -7.90 -5.53 8.44
C ASN A 82 -9.33 -5.80 8.91
N ARG A 83 -9.57 -7.03 9.33
CA ARG A 83 -10.89 -7.48 9.75
C ARG A 83 -10.76 -8.53 10.84
N LEU A 84 -11.54 -8.38 11.90
CA LEU A 84 -11.84 -9.42 12.86
C LEU A 84 -13.27 -9.88 12.59
N PRO A 85 -13.47 -11.01 11.91
CA PRO A 85 -14.81 -11.45 11.53
C PRO A 85 -15.65 -11.79 12.77
N PRO A 86 -17.00 -11.70 12.68
CA PRO A 86 -17.87 -12.18 13.75
C PRO A 86 -17.77 -13.71 13.89
N ALA A 87 -18.15 -14.23 15.06
CA ALA A 87 -17.95 -15.64 15.40
C ALA A 87 -18.64 -16.62 14.45
N GLU A 88 -19.75 -16.22 13.84
CA GLU A 88 -20.51 -17.02 12.88
C GLU A 88 -19.91 -17.01 11.46
N TYR A 89 -18.92 -16.18 11.20
CA TYR A 89 -18.26 -16.13 9.89
C TYR A 89 -17.36 -17.34 9.68
N SER A 90 -17.54 -18.01 8.56
CA SER A 90 -16.65 -19.09 8.11
C SER A 90 -15.94 -18.68 6.84
N ALA A 91 -14.62 -18.61 6.89
CA ALA A 91 -13.80 -18.31 5.74
C ALA A 91 -13.89 -19.44 4.68
N ASP A 92 -14.14 -19.09 3.43
CA ASP A 92 -14.06 -20.04 2.31
C ASP A 92 -12.61 -20.12 1.82
N THR A 93 -11.91 -21.18 2.18
CA THR A 93 -10.51 -21.43 1.83
C THR A 93 -10.34 -22.58 0.83
N THR A 94 -11.42 -23.12 0.31
CA THR A 94 -11.43 -24.39 -0.45
C THR A 94 -10.64 -24.33 -1.75
N GLU A 95 -10.64 -23.20 -2.43
CA GLU A 95 -9.96 -22.98 -3.71
C GLU A 95 -8.67 -22.20 -3.61
N THR A 96 -8.55 -21.36 -2.59
CA THR A 96 -7.50 -20.33 -2.48
C THR A 96 -6.53 -20.57 -1.32
N GLY A 97 -6.81 -21.52 -0.43
CA GLY A 97 -5.98 -21.78 0.76
C GLY A 97 -5.97 -20.66 1.81
N ILE A 98 -6.45 -19.47 1.44
CA ILE A 98 -6.79 -18.33 2.31
C ILE A 98 -8.26 -17.97 2.10
N ASP A 99 -8.82 -17.06 2.88
CA ASP A 99 -10.20 -16.61 2.69
C ASP A 99 -10.38 -16.00 1.28
N LYS A 100 -11.32 -16.56 0.50
CA LYS A 100 -11.64 -16.11 -0.87
C LYS A 100 -12.05 -14.63 -0.93
N ASP A 101 -12.63 -14.10 0.15
CA ASP A 101 -12.98 -12.68 0.26
C ASP A 101 -11.74 -11.78 0.14
N VAL A 102 -10.57 -12.23 0.63
CA VAL A 102 -9.30 -11.52 0.51
C VAL A 102 -8.88 -11.36 -0.96
N VAL A 103 -8.97 -12.42 -1.75
CA VAL A 103 -8.59 -12.40 -3.17
C VAL A 103 -9.54 -11.49 -3.97
N THR A 104 -10.83 -11.58 -3.67
CA THR A 104 -11.85 -10.71 -4.26
C THR A 104 -11.60 -9.24 -3.90
N ALA A 105 -11.29 -8.96 -2.62
CA ALA A 105 -10.95 -7.62 -2.15
C ALA A 105 -9.70 -7.07 -2.83
N ALA A 106 -8.66 -7.88 -3.01
CA ALA A 106 -7.43 -7.48 -3.69
C ALA A 106 -7.68 -7.07 -5.14
N THR A 107 -8.47 -7.83 -5.88
CA THR A 107 -8.85 -7.49 -7.26
C THR A 107 -9.65 -6.18 -7.34
N ALA A 108 -10.58 -5.97 -6.42
CA ALA A 108 -11.36 -4.75 -6.35
C ALA A 108 -10.47 -3.54 -5.96
N ALA A 109 -9.58 -3.70 -4.97
CA ALA A 109 -8.64 -2.67 -4.54
C ALA A 109 -7.69 -2.26 -5.66
N GLN A 110 -7.19 -3.22 -6.47
CA GLN A 110 -6.40 -2.94 -7.67
C GLN A 110 -7.16 -2.01 -8.62
N SER A 111 -8.40 -2.37 -8.97
CA SER A 111 -9.22 -1.60 -9.91
C SER A 111 -9.49 -0.18 -9.41
N VAL A 112 -9.76 -0.02 -8.11
CA VAL A 112 -9.92 1.30 -7.49
C VAL A 112 -8.60 2.07 -7.53
N GLY A 113 -7.47 1.42 -7.18
CA GLY A 113 -6.14 2.01 -7.21
C GLY A 113 -5.77 2.54 -8.60
N ASP A 114 -6.04 1.78 -9.65
CA ASP A 114 -5.80 2.19 -11.04
C ASP A 114 -6.66 3.39 -11.45
N SER A 115 -7.93 3.40 -11.03
CA SER A 115 -8.83 4.51 -11.33
C SER A 115 -8.40 5.82 -10.66
N PHE A 116 -7.86 5.75 -9.45
CA PHE A 116 -7.34 6.93 -8.74
C PHE A 116 -5.94 7.34 -9.21
N ALA A 117 -5.11 6.40 -9.63
CA ALA A 117 -3.81 6.70 -10.24
C ALA A 117 -3.97 7.56 -11.51
N LYS A 118 -4.99 7.25 -12.35
CA LYS A 118 -5.36 8.08 -13.52
C LYS A 118 -5.80 9.50 -13.14
N LYS A 119 -6.20 9.73 -11.88
CA LYS A 119 -6.56 11.05 -11.33
C LYS A 119 -5.41 11.68 -10.55
N VAL A 120 -4.19 11.15 -10.70
CA VAL A 120 -3.00 11.58 -9.98
C VAL A 120 -3.13 11.50 -8.44
N MET A 121 -3.92 10.56 -7.98
CA MET A 121 -4.06 10.21 -6.58
C MET A 121 -3.65 8.74 -6.35
N PRO A 122 -2.43 8.32 -6.72
CA PRO A 122 -2.02 6.93 -6.61
C PRO A 122 -1.89 6.53 -5.15
N PHE A 123 -2.29 5.30 -4.88
CA PHE A 123 -2.08 4.64 -3.59
C PHE A 123 -1.88 3.14 -3.81
N ARG A 124 -1.36 2.48 -2.78
CA ARG A 124 -1.20 1.03 -2.73
C ARG A 124 -1.92 0.49 -1.52
N CYS A 125 -2.18 -0.81 -1.50
CA CYS A 125 -2.96 -1.47 -0.47
C CYS A 125 -2.18 -2.61 0.18
N LEU A 126 -2.45 -2.85 1.47
CA LEU A 126 -2.09 -4.08 2.17
C LEU A 126 -3.36 -4.75 2.65
N VAL A 127 -3.55 -6.02 2.29
CA VAL A 127 -4.69 -6.84 2.72
C VAL A 127 -4.22 -7.98 3.62
N PRO A 128 -5.01 -8.40 4.61
CA PRO A 128 -4.66 -9.52 5.46
C PRO A 128 -4.82 -10.85 4.71
N ALA A 129 -3.82 -11.72 4.71
CA ALA A 129 -3.96 -13.09 4.20
C ALA A 129 -4.65 -13.98 5.26
N ALA A 130 -5.92 -13.67 5.54
CA ALA A 130 -6.71 -14.32 6.57
C ALA A 130 -7.16 -15.72 6.16
N GLY A 131 -7.46 -16.57 7.16
CA GLY A 131 -8.04 -17.90 6.95
C GLY A 131 -7.04 -18.97 6.51
N TRP A 132 -5.75 -18.67 6.45
CA TRP A 132 -4.74 -19.68 6.10
C TRP A 132 -4.67 -20.78 7.17
N GLY A 133 -4.81 -22.04 6.72
CA GLY A 133 -4.86 -23.22 7.59
C GLY A 133 -3.51 -23.97 7.72
N GLY A 134 -2.36 -23.33 7.38
CA GLY A 134 -1.05 -23.98 7.47
C GLY A 134 -0.75 -24.95 6.32
N LYS A 135 -1.44 -24.85 5.18
CA LYS A 135 -1.23 -25.71 4.00
C LYS A 135 -0.92 -24.88 2.77
N THR A 136 -0.07 -25.40 1.91
CA THR A 136 0.39 -24.71 0.70
C THR A 136 -0.09 -25.34 -0.62
N ASP A 137 -0.71 -26.51 -0.59
CA ASP A 137 -1.15 -27.27 -1.76
C ASP A 137 -2.19 -26.55 -2.64
N LYS A 138 -3.02 -25.69 -2.05
CA LYS A 138 -4.00 -24.85 -2.76
C LYS A 138 -3.83 -23.37 -2.48
N LEU A 139 -2.67 -22.98 -1.98
CA LEU A 139 -2.44 -21.59 -1.58
C LEU A 139 -2.44 -20.68 -2.80
N TYR A 140 -3.28 -19.65 -2.77
CA TYR A 140 -3.25 -18.57 -3.74
C TYR A 140 -1.85 -17.95 -3.77
N LYS A 141 -1.35 -17.71 -4.97
CA LYS A 141 -0.02 -17.16 -5.17
C LYS A 141 -0.11 -15.73 -5.71
N PRO A 142 0.02 -14.72 -4.85
CA PRO A 142 0.01 -13.32 -5.28
C PRO A 142 0.98 -13.02 -6.43
N ARG A 143 2.17 -13.64 -6.44
CA ARG A 143 3.20 -13.48 -7.51
C ARG A 143 2.76 -13.99 -8.89
N GLU A 144 1.74 -14.82 -8.99
CA GLU A 144 1.13 -15.25 -10.26
C GLU A 144 -0.05 -14.37 -10.67
N GLY A 145 -0.39 -13.36 -9.86
CA GLY A 145 -1.52 -12.46 -10.06
C GLY A 145 -1.21 -11.23 -10.90
N SER A 146 -2.18 -10.31 -10.92
CA SER A 146 -2.10 -9.02 -11.62
C SER A 146 -2.54 -7.86 -10.72
N THR A 147 -2.29 -7.96 -9.41
CA THR A 147 -2.66 -6.96 -8.42
C THR A 147 -1.43 -6.23 -7.87
N ASN A 148 -0.65 -5.60 -8.77
CA ASN A 148 0.62 -4.94 -8.45
C ASN A 148 0.50 -3.71 -7.54
N ARG A 149 -0.72 -3.31 -7.16
CA ARG A 149 -0.99 -2.28 -6.15
C ARG A 149 -1.40 -2.86 -4.80
N VAL A 150 -1.45 -4.20 -4.65
CA VAL A 150 -1.94 -4.86 -3.43
C VAL A 150 -0.92 -5.87 -2.93
N GLY A 151 -0.49 -5.72 -1.68
CA GLY A 151 0.36 -6.69 -0.97
C GLY A 151 -0.45 -7.52 0.04
N PHE A 152 -0.07 -8.77 0.24
CA PHE A 152 -0.77 -9.72 1.10
C PHE A 152 0.03 -9.97 2.37
N VAL A 153 -0.50 -9.53 3.51
CA VAL A 153 0.16 -9.66 4.82
C VAL A 153 -0.28 -10.94 5.51
N MET A 154 0.63 -11.90 5.64
CA MET A 154 0.44 -13.14 6.39
C MET A 154 1.15 -13.11 7.75
N ALA A 155 2.08 -12.18 7.96
CA ALA A 155 2.61 -11.87 9.27
C ALA A 155 1.47 -11.51 10.24
N CYS A 156 1.48 -12.07 11.43
CA CYS A 156 0.42 -11.96 12.43
C CYS A 156 0.98 -11.50 13.76
N ASP A 157 0.33 -10.53 14.40
CA ASP A 157 0.70 -9.96 15.69
C ASP A 157 -0.36 -10.22 16.79
N ASP A 158 -1.29 -11.14 16.52
CA ASP A 158 -2.36 -11.56 17.43
C ASP A 158 -2.63 -13.06 17.25
N GLN A 159 -1.95 -13.89 18.04
CA GLN A 159 -2.04 -15.35 17.96
C GLN A 159 -3.47 -15.85 18.15
N VAL A 160 -4.23 -15.23 19.06
CA VAL A 160 -5.56 -15.69 19.46
C VAL A 160 -6.58 -15.46 18.34
N ASN A 161 -6.62 -14.23 17.81
CA ASN A 161 -7.56 -13.86 16.76
C ASN A 161 -6.99 -14.11 15.35
N LYS A 162 -5.71 -14.47 15.23
CA LYS A 162 -5.01 -14.75 13.96
C LYS A 162 -5.13 -13.59 12.96
N THR A 163 -5.13 -12.36 13.48
CA THR A 163 -5.25 -11.16 12.66
C THR A 163 -3.89 -10.70 12.17
N ALA A 164 -3.82 -10.34 10.90
CA ALA A 164 -2.57 -9.92 10.27
C ALA A 164 -2.01 -8.62 10.86
N ALA A 165 -0.69 -8.48 10.84
CA ALA A 165 0.05 -7.34 11.38
C ALA A 165 0.05 -6.13 10.42
N VAL A 166 -1.11 -5.76 9.88
CA VAL A 166 -1.24 -4.70 8.88
C VAL A 166 -0.82 -3.35 9.46
N GLY A 167 -1.20 -3.05 10.70
CA GLY A 167 -0.84 -1.81 11.38
C GLY A 167 0.67 -1.62 11.51
N GLN A 168 1.42 -2.68 11.83
CA GLN A 168 2.88 -2.65 11.89
C GLN A 168 3.51 -2.39 10.51
N MET A 169 3.03 -3.07 9.46
CA MET A 169 3.55 -2.89 8.10
C MET A 169 3.29 -1.49 7.57
N LEU A 170 2.10 -0.93 7.83
CA LEU A 170 1.78 0.48 7.53
C LEU A 170 2.71 1.43 8.28
N GLY A 171 2.91 1.22 9.58
CA GLY A 171 3.80 2.03 10.42
C GLY A 171 5.24 2.00 9.91
N ARG A 172 5.77 0.81 9.59
CA ARG A 172 7.10 0.63 9.01
C ARG A 172 7.23 1.38 7.68
N ALA A 173 6.25 1.25 6.78
CA ALA A 173 6.25 1.96 5.51
C ALA A 173 6.15 3.48 5.68
N ALA A 174 5.35 3.96 6.64
CA ALA A 174 5.17 5.40 6.87
C ALA A 174 6.40 6.07 7.50
N LYS A 175 7.14 5.34 8.33
CA LYS A 175 8.32 5.84 9.05
C LYS A 175 9.52 6.12 8.13
N TYR A 176 9.69 5.35 7.08
CA TYR A 176 10.90 5.35 6.27
C TYR A 176 10.66 5.87 4.84
N PRO A 177 11.73 6.39 4.18
CA PRO A 177 11.68 6.81 2.79
C PRO A 177 11.06 5.76 1.87
N VAL A 178 10.47 6.22 0.76
CA VAL A 178 9.69 5.36 -0.15
C VAL A 178 10.48 4.24 -0.82
N ASN A 179 11.79 4.42 -1.00
CA ASN A 179 12.70 3.43 -1.58
C ASN A 179 13.15 2.33 -0.60
N TYR A 180 12.79 2.43 0.69
CA TYR A 180 13.16 1.41 1.66
C TYR A 180 12.12 0.29 1.65
N SER A 181 12.60 -0.94 1.43
CA SER A 181 11.79 -2.14 1.64
C SER A 181 11.40 -2.29 3.13
N LEU A 182 10.24 -2.86 3.39
CA LEU A 182 9.82 -3.27 4.73
C LEU A 182 10.84 -4.23 5.38
N ALA A 183 11.49 -5.04 4.56
CA ALA A 183 12.49 -6.04 4.97
C ALA A 183 13.84 -5.47 5.40
N ARG A 184 14.05 -4.16 5.26
CA ARG A 184 15.34 -3.55 5.56
C ARG A 184 15.76 -3.77 7.00
N VAL A 185 16.71 -4.69 7.24
CA VAL A 185 17.16 -5.12 8.58
C VAL A 185 17.73 -3.96 9.40
N LYS A 186 18.39 -2.97 8.77
CA LYS A 186 18.89 -1.76 9.44
C LYS A 186 17.77 -0.88 10.03
N SER A 187 16.52 -1.08 9.62
CA SER A 187 15.37 -0.39 10.19
C SER A 187 14.98 -0.95 11.58
N GLY A 188 15.60 -2.01 12.00
CA GLY A 188 15.39 -2.64 13.31
C GLY A 188 14.29 -3.70 13.30
N VAL A 189 14.15 -4.35 14.43
CA VAL A 189 13.08 -5.32 14.73
C VAL A 189 11.71 -4.66 14.55
N ILE A 190 10.74 -5.39 13.98
CA ILE A 190 9.36 -4.93 13.88
C ILE A 190 8.47 -5.53 14.98
N ALA A 191 8.77 -6.76 15.41
CA ALA A 191 8.04 -7.45 16.47
C ALA A 191 8.98 -8.28 17.33
N THR A 192 8.72 -8.34 18.63
CA THR A 192 9.45 -9.22 19.57
C THR A 192 8.85 -10.63 19.61
N GLU A 193 7.56 -10.71 19.36
CA GLU A 193 6.80 -11.95 19.22
C GLU A 193 6.05 -11.87 17.88
N GLY A 194 5.85 -12.99 17.19
CA GLY A 194 5.19 -13.00 15.91
C GLY A 194 4.74 -14.38 15.48
N TRP A 195 3.67 -14.39 14.74
CA TRP A 195 3.04 -15.59 14.19
C TRP A 195 2.73 -15.39 12.70
N LEU A 196 2.24 -16.42 12.07
CA LEU A 196 1.55 -16.35 10.80
C LEU A 196 0.03 -16.40 11.04
N THR A 197 -0.77 -16.09 10.04
CA THR A 197 -2.24 -16.03 10.19
C THR A 197 -2.92 -17.39 10.47
N ASN A 198 -2.15 -18.49 10.56
CA ASN A 198 -2.61 -19.76 11.12
C ASN A 198 -2.45 -19.84 12.66
N GLY A 199 -1.74 -18.88 13.28
CA GLY A 199 -1.47 -18.81 14.71
C GLY A 199 -0.20 -19.55 15.15
N GLU A 200 0.58 -20.10 14.22
CA GLU A 200 1.87 -20.73 14.47
C GLU A 200 3.01 -19.73 14.29
N THR A 201 4.11 -19.93 14.99
CA THR A 201 5.32 -19.13 14.82
C THR A 201 6.00 -19.42 13.48
N PRO A 202 6.83 -18.49 12.95
CA PRO A 202 7.64 -18.77 11.77
C PRO A 202 8.52 -20.01 11.91
N GLU A 203 9.05 -20.27 13.09
CA GLU A 203 9.88 -21.45 13.40
C GLU A 203 9.09 -22.76 13.31
N GLU A 204 7.83 -22.76 13.71
CA GLU A 204 6.92 -23.93 13.56
C GLU A 204 6.52 -24.15 12.10
N CYS A 205 6.57 -23.10 11.29
CA CYS A 205 6.27 -23.13 9.85
C CYS A 205 7.52 -23.18 8.96
N ASP A 206 8.71 -23.40 9.49
CA ASP A 206 10.00 -23.28 8.79
C ASP A 206 10.02 -23.95 7.40
N ALA A 207 9.50 -25.16 7.29
CA ALA A 207 9.42 -25.88 6.03
C ALA A 207 8.54 -25.21 4.94
N MET A 208 7.73 -24.23 5.29
CA MET A 208 6.81 -23.53 4.38
C MET A 208 7.24 -22.09 4.10
N LEU A 209 8.16 -21.51 4.87
CA LEU A 209 8.51 -20.09 4.75
C LEU A 209 9.01 -19.71 3.36
N ASP A 210 9.86 -20.54 2.74
CA ASP A 210 10.36 -20.28 1.39
C ASP A 210 9.23 -20.32 0.36
N LEU A 211 8.28 -21.26 0.49
CA LEU A 211 7.11 -21.35 -0.38
C LEU A 211 6.18 -20.15 -0.23
N LEU A 212 6.02 -19.63 0.98
CA LEU A 212 5.21 -18.42 1.25
C LEU A 212 5.88 -17.17 0.68
N ASP A 213 7.20 -17.07 0.79
CA ASP A 213 7.99 -15.99 0.20
C ASP A 213 7.91 -16.00 -1.33
N GLU A 214 8.14 -17.16 -1.95
CA GLU A 214 8.01 -17.36 -3.40
C GLU A 214 6.58 -17.06 -3.89
N ALA A 215 5.57 -17.44 -3.13
CA ALA A 215 4.17 -17.13 -3.45
C ALA A 215 3.85 -15.64 -3.38
N GLY A 216 4.62 -14.84 -2.65
CA GLY A 216 4.48 -13.39 -2.54
C GLY A 216 3.69 -12.92 -1.33
N TYR A 217 3.85 -13.57 -0.20
CA TYR A 217 3.31 -13.12 1.07
C TYR A 217 4.31 -12.31 1.89
N ILE A 218 3.84 -11.29 2.58
CA ILE A 218 4.60 -10.57 3.60
C ILE A 218 4.49 -11.37 4.89
N ILE A 219 5.58 -12.03 5.29
CA ILE A 219 5.66 -12.88 6.48
C ILE A 219 6.72 -12.35 7.44
N TYR A 220 6.70 -12.83 8.66
CA TYR A 220 7.82 -12.65 9.58
C TYR A 220 8.92 -13.69 9.33
N ARG A 221 10.17 -13.24 9.50
CA ARG A 221 11.33 -14.09 9.59
C ARG A 221 12.26 -13.65 10.70
N SER A 222 13.02 -14.58 11.25
CA SER A 222 14.08 -14.34 12.20
C SER A 222 15.48 -14.45 11.56
N PHE A 223 16.47 -13.90 12.21
CA PHE A 223 17.86 -14.02 11.78
C PHE A 223 18.74 -14.58 12.91
N PRO A 224 19.68 -15.49 12.62
CA PRO A 224 20.62 -15.97 13.60
C PRO A 224 21.33 -14.82 14.33
N LYS A 225 21.39 -14.89 15.66
CA LYS A 225 22.01 -13.88 16.54
C LYS A 225 21.33 -12.50 16.53
N LYS A 226 20.11 -12.40 16.04
CA LYS A 226 19.27 -11.20 16.18
C LYS A 226 18.01 -11.57 16.93
N ASN A 227 17.57 -10.69 17.82
CA ASN A 227 16.31 -10.88 18.54
C ASN A 227 15.14 -10.35 17.71
N GLY A 228 13.98 -10.99 17.86
CA GLY A 228 12.72 -10.60 17.25
C GLY A 228 12.62 -10.86 15.75
N TYR A 229 11.55 -10.36 15.18
CA TYR A 229 11.14 -10.65 13.81
C TYR A 229 11.29 -9.44 12.91
N TYR A 230 11.46 -9.74 11.62
CA TYR A 230 11.59 -8.79 10.52
C TYR A 230 10.66 -9.24 9.40
N PRO A 231 10.10 -8.34 8.58
CA PRO A 231 9.45 -8.75 7.35
C PRO A 231 10.46 -9.45 6.41
N ASN A 232 9.99 -10.45 5.66
CA ASN A 232 10.83 -11.15 4.67
C ASN A 232 11.15 -10.24 3.48
N ASP A 233 10.12 -9.58 2.93
CA ASP A 233 10.15 -8.67 1.79
C ASP A 233 8.90 -7.77 1.85
N ASP A 234 8.64 -7.01 0.78
CA ASP A 234 7.42 -6.23 0.58
C ASP A 234 6.73 -6.53 -0.76
N PRO A 235 6.45 -7.83 -1.06
CA PRO A 235 5.89 -8.24 -2.32
C PRO A 235 4.50 -7.67 -2.57
N MET A 236 4.24 -7.36 -3.84
CA MET A 236 2.92 -7.04 -4.35
C MET A 236 2.37 -8.21 -5.16
N GLY A 237 1.07 -8.22 -5.44
CA GLY A 237 0.40 -9.31 -6.16
C GLY A 237 0.70 -9.33 -7.66
N ALA A 238 1.98 -9.42 -8.01
CA ALA A 238 2.46 -9.43 -9.38
C ALA A 238 3.77 -10.23 -9.51
N PRO A 239 4.08 -10.77 -10.70
CA PRO A 239 5.33 -11.49 -10.93
C PRO A 239 6.56 -10.60 -10.74
N LEU A 240 7.72 -11.21 -10.46
CA LEU A 240 8.98 -10.50 -10.26
C LEU A 240 9.43 -9.67 -11.48
N SER A 241 8.91 -9.99 -12.66
CA SER A 241 9.16 -9.24 -13.89
C SER A 241 8.33 -7.96 -14.02
N ASP A 242 7.35 -7.74 -13.16
CA ASP A 242 6.56 -6.49 -13.11
C ASP A 242 7.38 -5.40 -12.42
N ASP A 243 7.39 -4.20 -12.99
CA ASP A 243 8.11 -3.02 -12.46
C ASP A 243 7.62 -2.62 -11.05
N TYR A 244 6.41 -3.04 -10.68
CA TYR A 244 5.78 -2.78 -9.39
C TYR A 244 5.66 -4.05 -8.54
N SER A 245 6.54 -5.02 -8.76
CA SER A 245 6.55 -6.31 -8.06
C SER A 245 6.75 -6.18 -6.54
N ASN A 246 7.29 -5.05 -6.07
CA ASN A 246 7.50 -4.73 -4.65
C ASN A 246 6.89 -3.38 -4.29
N LEU A 247 6.48 -3.24 -3.03
CA LEU A 247 5.83 -2.04 -2.51
C LEU A 247 6.72 -0.78 -2.65
N ASN A 248 7.99 -0.89 -2.30
CA ASN A 248 8.93 0.21 -2.37
C ASN A 248 9.13 0.72 -3.81
N TYR A 249 9.19 -0.15 -4.82
CA TYR A 249 9.31 0.25 -6.23
C TYR A 249 8.11 1.09 -6.65
N GLY A 250 6.91 0.60 -6.36
CA GLY A 250 5.71 1.32 -6.68
C GLY A 250 5.55 2.64 -5.93
N ARG A 251 5.96 2.71 -4.66
CA ARG A 251 5.95 3.96 -3.88
C ARG A 251 6.89 5.02 -4.46
N VAL A 252 8.05 4.61 -4.97
CA VAL A 252 8.99 5.50 -5.65
C VAL A 252 8.37 6.12 -6.89
N VAL A 253 7.77 5.29 -7.76
CA VAL A 253 7.13 5.78 -8.99
C VAL A 253 5.92 6.65 -8.68
N ASP A 254 5.05 6.24 -7.74
CA ASP A 254 3.90 7.03 -7.34
C ASP A 254 4.32 8.41 -6.78
N LYS A 255 5.42 8.50 -6.02
CA LYS A 255 5.96 9.77 -5.50
C LYS A 255 6.50 10.64 -6.64
N ALA A 256 7.28 10.07 -7.55
CA ALA A 256 7.83 10.80 -8.70
C ALA A 256 6.72 11.36 -9.60
N MET A 257 5.69 10.55 -9.89
CA MET A 257 4.53 10.98 -10.68
C MET A 257 3.80 12.17 -10.05
N ILE A 258 3.61 12.16 -8.73
CA ILE A 258 2.92 13.26 -8.04
C ILE A 258 3.76 14.54 -8.09
N ILE A 259 5.09 14.44 -7.87
CA ILE A 259 5.98 15.59 -7.94
C ILE A 259 5.98 16.17 -9.36
N ALA A 260 6.11 15.33 -10.38
CA ALA A 260 6.05 15.75 -11.77
C ALA A 260 4.74 16.48 -12.08
N TYR A 261 3.60 15.88 -11.70
CA TYR A 261 2.29 16.49 -11.88
C TYR A 261 2.15 17.82 -11.15
N THR A 262 2.51 17.90 -9.87
CA THR A 262 2.36 19.14 -9.10
C THR A 262 3.27 20.26 -9.61
N THR A 263 4.42 19.92 -10.14
CA THR A 263 5.32 20.90 -10.79
C THR A 263 4.73 21.44 -12.08
N PHE A 264 4.03 20.56 -12.83
CA PHE A 264 3.48 20.92 -14.13
C PHE A 264 2.08 21.53 -14.05
N VAL A 265 1.33 21.27 -12.99
CA VAL A 265 -0.06 21.78 -12.82
C VAL A 265 -0.12 23.32 -12.80
N GLU A 266 0.97 23.97 -12.40
CA GLU A 266 1.07 25.42 -12.38
C GLU A 266 1.11 26.03 -13.80
N GLU A 267 1.51 25.24 -14.80
CA GLU A 267 1.57 25.63 -16.21
C GLU A 267 0.25 25.33 -16.96
N ILE A 268 -0.71 24.66 -16.31
CA ILE A 268 -1.98 24.33 -16.92
C ILE A 268 -2.78 25.61 -17.18
N GLN A 269 -3.21 25.79 -18.45
CA GLN A 269 -3.95 26.95 -18.93
C GLN A 269 -3.14 28.26 -18.95
N ASP A 270 -1.81 28.19 -18.84
CA ASP A 270 -0.98 29.31 -19.21
C ASP A 270 -0.87 29.44 -20.75
N ASP A 271 -0.43 30.59 -21.25
CA ASP A 271 -0.24 30.81 -22.67
C ASP A 271 0.94 29.95 -23.17
N ILE A 272 0.60 28.80 -23.78
CA ILE A 272 1.60 27.91 -24.37
C ILE A 272 1.92 28.42 -25.78
N GLU A 273 3.16 28.82 -25.99
CA GLU A 273 3.62 29.11 -27.35
C GLU A 273 3.60 27.84 -28.19
N THR A 274 3.00 27.92 -29.37
CA THR A 274 2.95 26.83 -30.35
C THR A 274 3.54 27.27 -31.66
N ASP A 275 4.07 26.32 -32.43
CA ASP A 275 4.45 26.55 -33.83
C ASP A 275 3.21 26.70 -34.74
N ASP A 276 3.46 26.97 -36.02
CA ASP A 276 2.40 27.15 -37.02
C ASP A 276 1.53 25.91 -37.21
N ASP A 277 2.00 24.74 -36.85
CA ASP A 277 1.30 23.44 -36.89
C ASP A 277 0.56 23.11 -35.59
N GLY A 278 0.71 23.94 -34.56
CA GLY A 278 0.08 23.78 -33.23
C GLY A 278 0.84 22.82 -32.29
N ASN A 279 2.10 22.52 -32.57
CA ASN A 279 2.97 21.72 -31.73
C ASN A 279 3.73 22.60 -30.75
N ILE A 280 4.30 21.98 -29.70
CA ILE A 280 5.12 22.68 -28.71
C ILE A 280 6.54 22.84 -29.26
N PRO A 281 7.12 24.07 -29.28
CA PRO A 281 8.49 24.25 -29.67
C PRO A 281 9.47 23.43 -28.81
N GLN A 282 10.52 22.88 -29.41
CA GLN A 282 11.52 22.04 -28.73
C GLN A 282 12.15 22.76 -27.52
N GLU A 283 12.29 24.07 -27.56
CA GLU A 283 12.81 24.86 -26.44
C GLU A 283 11.88 24.83 -25.24
N MET A 284 10.56 24.90 -25.46
CA MET A 284 9.58 24.81 -24.40
C MET A 284 9.48 23.38 -23.84
N CYS A 285 9.59 22.34 -24.67
CA CYS A 285 9.70 20.97 -24.20
C CYS A 285 10.89 20.80 -23.24
N SER A 286 12.05 21.30 -23.64
CA SER A 286 13.28 21.25 -22.83
C SER A 286 13.16 22.04 -21.52
N TYR A 287 12.43 23.16 -21.54
CA TYR A 287 12.14 23.95 -20.33
C TYR A 287 11.28 23.15 -19.34
N TYR A 288 10.18 22.55 -19.79
CA TYR A 288 9.30 21.73 -18.94
C TYR A 288 10.01 20.50 -18.40
N GLU A 289 10.75 19.78 -19.26
CA GLU A 289 11.58 18.64 -18.83
C GLU A 289 12.58 19.04 -17.76
N GLY A 290 13.27 20.17 -17.94
CA GLY A 290 14.23 20.69 -16.97
C GLY A 290 13.59 21.02 -15.62
N ARG A 291 12.39 21.64 -15.60
CA ARG A 291 11.65 21.93 -14.36
C ARG A 291 11.25 20.65 -13.63
N ILE A 292 10.66 19.68 -14.34
CA ILE A 292 10.22 18.40 -13.76
C ILE A 292 11.43 17.63 -13.22
N ASN A 293 12.50 17.49 -14.02
CA ASN A 293 13.71 16.77 -13.62
C ASN A 293 14.34 17.37 -12.35
N ASN A 294 14.43 18.69 -12.27
CA ASN A 294 14.98 19.38 -11.10
C ASN A 294 14.09 19.21 -9.86
N ALA A 295 12.76 19.28 -10.01
CA ALA A 295 11.82 19.11 -8.91
C ALA A 295 11.90 17.68 -8.34
N VAL A 296 11.89 16.66 -9.21
CA VAL A 296 11.99 15.25 -8.80
C VAL A 296 13.37 14.97 -8.18
N ALA A 297 14.46 15.40 -8.80
CA ALA A 297 15.81 15.21 -8.27
C ALA A 297 15.99 15.83 -6.88
N SER A 298 15.45 17.03 -6.66
CA SER A 298 15.50 17.71 -5.37
C SER A 298 14.65 17.03 -4.31
N ALA A 299 13.38 16.70 -4.63
CA ALA A 299 12.44 16.15 -3.66
C ALA A 299 12.67 14.66 -3.34
N MET A 300 13.39 13.95 -4.20
CA MET A 300 13.69 12.52 -4.05
C MET A 300 15.20 12.24 -3.92
N GLN A 301 15.95 13.20 -3.45
CA GLN A 301 17.40 13.04 -3.23
C GLN A 301 17.67 11.86 -2.28
N GLY A 302 18.48 10.90 -2.74
CA GLY A 302 18.80 9.67 -1.99
C GLY A 302 17.71 8.59 -2.04
N GLU A 303 16.59 8.84 -2.70
CA GLU A 303 15.53 7.85 -2.91
C GLU A 303 15.59 7.22 -4.32
N ILE A 304 16.16 7.93 -5.28
CA ILE A 304 16.35 7.49 -6.68
C ILE A 304 17.78 7.74 -7.13
N SER A 305 18.23 6.98 -8.13
CA SER A 305 19.56 7.16 -8.74
C SER A 305 19.52 8.17 -9.89
N ASN A 306 18.43 8.17 -10.66
CA ASN A 306 18.22 9.07 -11.79
C ASN A 306 16.73 9.20 -12.09
N PHE A 307 16.35 10.30 -12.74
CA PHE A 307 15.02 10.53 -13.29
C PHE A 307 15.17 11.39 -14.57
N THR A 308 14.40 11.04 -15.58
CA THR A 308 14.34 11.80 -16.83
C THR A 308 12.88 11.85 -17.27
N SER A 309 12.36 13.05 -17.46
CA SER A 309 11.08 13.28 -18.12
C SER A 309 11.29 13.50 -19.61
N TYR A 310 10.26 13.23 -20.37
CA TYR A 310 10.20 13.51 -21.81
C TYR A 310 8.87 14.16 -22.13
N VAL A 311 8.90 15.24 -22.88
CA VAL A 311 7.72 15.91 -23.44
C VAL A 311 7.79 15.76 -24.95
N ASP A 312 6.77 15.11 -25.52
CA ASP A 312 6.73 14.88 -26.98
C ASP A 312 6.51 16.20 -27.73
N PRO A 313 7.49 16.69 -28.52
CA PRO A 313 7.32 17.91 -29.29
C PRO A 313 6.36 17.76 -30.48
N ALA A 314 6.07 16.54 -30.92
CA ALA A 314 5.19 16.28 -32.06
C ALA A 314 3.67 16.26 -31.68
N GLN A 315 3.35 16.49 -30.41
CA GLN A 315 1.96 16.54 -29.98
C GLN A 315 1.29 17.87 -30.35
N ASN A 316 0.17 17.81 -31.07
CA ASN A 316 -0.62 19.00 -31.41
C ASN A 316 -1.53 19.38 -30.24
N VAL A 317 -1.07 20.31 -29.39
CA VAL A 317 -1.82 20.74 -28.19
C VAL A 317 -3.02 21.61 -28.49
N LEU A 318 -3.03 22.32 -29.63
CA LEU A 318 -4.18 23.12 -30.04
C LEU A 318 -5.39 22.25 -30.37
N SER A 319 -5.17 21.08 -31.01
CA SER A 319 -6.24 20.16 -31.37
C SER A 319 -6.68 19.27 -30.23
N THR A 320 -5.74 18.76 -29.44
CA THR A 320 -6.01 17.79 -28.37
C THR A 320 -6.37 18.45 -27.06
N ARG A 321 -5.89 19.66 -26.80
CA ARG A 321 -5.93 20.36 -25.50
C ARG A 321 -5.31 19.53 -24.37
N LEU A 322 -4.39 18.64 -24.71
CA LEU A 322 -3.66 17.78 -23.79
C LEU A 322 -2.17 17.90 -24.08
N MET A 323 -1.36 17.95 -23.04
CA MET A 323 0.08 17.76 -23.08
C MET A 323 0.39 16.43 -22.38
N THR A 324 1.19 15.60 -23.00
CA THR A 324 1.61 14.28 -22.49
C THR A 324 3.12 14.18 -22.34
#